data_29ec6a1c5807e0c056ec34b952c85baa
#
_entry.id   29ec6a1c5807e0c056ec34b952c85baa
#
_cell.length_a   1.000
_cell.length_b   1.000
_cell.length_c   1.000
_cell.angle_alpha   90.00
_cell.angle_beta   90.00
_cell.angle_gamma   90.00
#
_symmetry.space_group_name_H-M   'P 1'
#
loop_
_entity.id
_entity.type
_entity.pdbx_description
1 polymer ?
#
loop_
_entity_poly.entity_id
_entity_poly.type
_entity_poly.pdbx_seq_one_letter_code
_entity_poly.pdbx_strand_id
1 'polypeptide(L)'
;SSTVAIAQTSVVDLVNPIIGTNGMGHTFPGACVPFGLVQLSPDTDTIPHNVDGKYQPRSYEYCAGYQHKDSSIVGFSHTHFSGTGHSDLGDILIMPTTGTLKLNPGTATNPDGGYRSRFSHGTEISRPGYYEVMLTDYGVKAQLTTTQRVGIHKYTYPTNSENQRIILDMIHGIYNYDGKVLWTNIRVENDTLVTGYRITNGWARTNYTYFAMSFSKPITHYGCEEKAKVNYRGGYAKFNMKENFPDIGGRKIVAYFDFDPKTSDELEVKVALSGVSTEGALKNLRAEASGADFDQLAAKASDTWNKALSVIDAKGSDDQLAMLYTSLYHTMINPCVYTDVDGQYRGLDHNIHQADGFTNYTVFSVWDTYRALHPLFNIINRQVNTDIAKSMLKHCEQSVHHALPIWSHMANENWCMIGYHSVSVLADAIAKGLPIDKDAALKAMINSSTIPYYEGTKEFMELGYVPLDRNGSAGSLTLEYAYDCLLYTSPSPRD
;
A
#
# COMPACT_ATOMS: atom_id res chain seq x y z
N SER A 1 27.86 9.00 44.04
CA SER A 1 26.98 8.00 43.47
C SER A 1 26.50 8.52 42.14
N SER A 2 27.15 8.03 41.07
CA SER A 2 26.72 8.29 39.68
C SER A 2 25.55 7.36 39.39
N THR A 3 24.36 7.90 39.32
CA THR A 3 23.20 7.20 38.76
C THR A 3 23.45 7.07 37.27
N VAL A 4 23.83 5.88 36.81
CA VAL A 4 23.79 5.52 35.40
C VAL A 4 22.30 5.52 35.05
N ALA A 5 21.85 6.51 34.29
CA ALA A 5 20.54 6.48 33.67
C ALA A 5 20.58 5.34 32.63
N ILE A 6 19.93 4.23 32.98
CA ILE A 6 19.63 3.18 31.99
C ILE A 6 18.73 3.88 30.96
N ALA A 7 19.24 4.08 29.74
CA ALA A 7 18.43 4.57 28.65
C ALA A 7 17.25 3.61 28.50
N GLN A 8 16.06 4.10 28.67
CA GLN A 8 14.85 3.32 28.49
C GLN A 8 14.82 2.88 27.02
N THR A 9 14.90 1.59 26.77
CA THR A 9 14.85 1.03 25.42
C THR A 9 13.56 1.51 24.75
N SER A 10 13.66 2.16 23.61
CA SER A 10 12.49 2.62 22.85
C SER A 10 11.69 1.40 22.40
N VAL A 11 10.35 1.44 22.50
CA VAL A 11 9.50 0.33 22.05
C VAL A 11 9.66 0.05 20.56
N VAL A 12 10.07 1.03 19.77
CA VAL A 12 10.42 0.87 18.34
C VAL A 12 11.56 -0.13 18.14
N ASP A 13 12.52 -0.19 19.07
CA ASP A 13 13.68 -1.08 18.98
C ASP A 13 13.32 -2.55 19.26
N LEU A 14 12.13 -2.82 19.79
CA LEU A 14 11.61 -4.16 20.03
C LEU A 14 10.92 -4.76 18.79
N VAL A 15 10.62 -3.95 17.79
CA VAL A 15 9.94 -4.38 16.56
C VAL A 15 10.92 -4.93 15.56
N ASN A 16 10.63 -6.09 14.99
CA ASN A 16 11.38 -6.67 13.90
C ASN A 16 10.49 -6.86 12.65
N PRO A 17 10.47 -5.90 11.70
CA PRO A 17 9.64 -5.98 10.50
C PRO A 17 10.01 -7.12 9.55
N ILE A 18 11.15 -7.79 9.72
CA ILE A 18 11.54 -8.98 8.94
C ILE A 18 10.66 -10.20 9.30
N ILE A 19 10.08 -10.23 10.51
CA ILE A 19 9.16 -11.31 10.89
C ILE A 19 7.95 -11.32 9.94
N GLY A 20 7.68 -12.49 9.35
CA GLY A 20 6.59 -12.67 8.39
C GLY A 20 6.96 -12.41 6.92
N THR A 21 8.18 -12.01 6.60
CA THR A 21 8.60 -11.69 5.22
C THR A 21 9.05 -12.91 4.41
N ASN A 22 8.82 -14.13 4.90
CA ASN A 22 9.19 -15.36 4.21
C ASN A 22 7.99 -16.31 4.06
N GLY A 23 7.98 -17.09 2.98
CA GLY A 23 6.90 -18.05 2.68
C GLY A 23 5.54 -17.36 2.55
N MET A 24 4.56 -17.80 3.36
CA MET A 24 3.16 -17.31 3.32
C MET A 24 2.88 -16.25 4.40
N GLY A 25 3.90 -15.60 4.95
CA GLY A 25 3.70 -14.55 5.96
C GLY A 25 3.13 -13.25 5.41
N HIS A 26 3.38 -12.96 4.12
CA HIS A 26 2.85 -11.82 3.36
C HIS A 26 3.05 -10.47 4.06
N THR A 27 4.23 -10.24 4.60
CA THR A 27 4.64 -8.95 5.15
C THR A 27 5.85 -8.41 4.41
N PHE A 28 6.13 -7.13 4.55
CA PHE A 28 7.24 -6.45 3.88
C PHE A 28 8.16 -5.78 4.91
N PRO A 29 9.48 -5.67 4.64
CA PRO A 29 10.45 -5.11 5.58
C PRO A 29 10.63 -3.60 5.45
N GLY A 30 9.99 -2.97 4.48
CA GLY A 30 10.20 -1.57 4.11
C GLY A 30 9.64 -0.56 5.11
N ALA A 31 9.85 0.71 4.81
CA ALA A 31 9.39 1.81 5.64
C ALA A 31 7.90 2.10 5.44
N CYS A 32 7.18 2.31 6.54
CA CYS A 32 5.83 2.89 6.58
C CYS A 32 5.65 3.65 7.89
N VAL A 33 4.62 4.48 8.00
CA VAL A 33 4.13 5.04 9.26
C VAL A 33 2.78 4.44 9.62
N PRO A 34 2.31 4.52 10.87
CA PRO A 34 1.02 3.97 11.24
C PRO A 34 -0.09 4.43 10.29
N PHE A 35 -0.80 3.47 9.72
CA PHE A 35 -1.92 3.70 8.79
C PHE A 35 -1.58 4.54 7.55
N GLY A 36 -0.31 4.64 7.16
CA GLY A 36 0.11 5.43 5.99
C GLY A 36 -0.39 4.84 4.66
N LEU A 37 -0.73 5.72 3.71
CA LEU A 37 -1.02 5.33 2.31
C LEU A 37 0.22 4.74 1.64
N VAL A 38 1.40 5.26 1.99
CA VAL A 38 2.68 4.80 1.43
C VAL A 38 3.29 3.74 2.32
N GLN A 39 3.50 2.56 1.73
CA GLN A 39 4.31 1.46 2.26
C GLN A 39 5.49 1.28 1.29
N LEU A 40 6.62 1.90 1.60
CA LEU A 40 7.79 1.95 0.74
C LEU A 40 8.74 0.78 1.04
N SER A 41 8.78 -0.19 0.14
CA SER A 41 9.51 -1.43 0.39
C SER A 41 10.25 -1.92 -0.85
N PRO A 42 11.36 -2.68 -0.67
CA PRO A 42 11.94 -3.42 -1.76
C PRO A 42 10.99 -4.50 -2.26
N ASP A 43 10.94 -4.69 -3.57
CA ASP A 43 10.35 -5.85 -4.23
C ASP A 43 11.46 -6.77 -4.73
N THR A 44 11.36 -8.06 -4.41
CA THR A 44 12.40 -9.03 -4.78
C THR A 44 12.06 -9.80 -6.05
N ASP A 45 10.76 -10.05 -6.31
CA ASP A 45 10.33 -10.65 -7.56
C ASP A 45 8.87 -10.32 -7.88
N THR A 46 8.51 -10.57 -9.13
CA THR A 46 7.15 -10.50 -9.64
C THR A 46 6.86 -11.75 -10.45
N ILE A 47 5.93 -12.56 -9.99
CA ILE A 47 5.58 -13.82 -10.63
C ILE A 47 4.19 -13.70 -11.24
N PRO A 48 4.01 -14.02 -12.53
CA PRO A 48 2.69 -14.05 -13.14
C PRO A 48 1.77 -15.01 -12.41
N HIS A 49 0.53 -14.57 -12.13
CA HIS A 49 -0.50 -15.42 -11.53
C HIS A 49 -0.82 -16.64 -12.38
N ASN A 50 -0.75 -16.48 -13.69
CA ASN A 50 -1.07 -17.52 -14.66
C ASN A 50 -0.03 -17.55 -15.77
N VAL A 51 0.46 -18.73 -16.12
CA VAL A 51 1.35 -18.97 -17.27
C VAL A 51 0.74 -20.08 -18.10
N ASP A 52 0.52 -19.83 -19.39
CA ASP A 52 -0.09 -20.76 -20.34
C ASP A 52 -1.42 -21.37 -19.84
N GLY A 53 -2.26 -20.52 -19.23
CA GLY A 53 -3.57 -20.93 -18.69
C GLY A 53 -3.50 -21.69 -17.37
N LYS A 54 -2.32 -21.87 -16.75
CA LYS A 54 -2.14 -22.58 -15.49
C LYS A 54 -1.77 -21.62 -14.36
N TYR A 55 -2.43 -21.77 -13.23
CA TYR A 55 -2.12 -21.06 -12.00
C TYR A 55 -0.68 -21.36 -11.54
N GLN A 56 0.01 -20.32 -11.10
CA GLN A 56 1.37 -20.38 -10.55
C GLN A 56 1.32 -20.22 -9.03
N PRO A 57 1.39 -21.31 -8.23
CA PRO A 57 1.28 -21.22 -6.77
C PRO A 57 2.32 -20.30 -6.12
N ARG A 58 3.51 -20.21 -6.69
CA ARG A 58 4.58 -19.35 -6.20
C ARG A 58 4.22 -17.85 -6.24
N SER A 59 3.32 -17.43 -7.12
CA SER A 59 2.88 -16.04 -7.18
C SER A 59 2.25 -15.58 -5.85
N TYR A 60 1.60 -16.51 -5.15
CA TYR A 60 0.95 -16.22 -3.87
C TYR A 60 1.95 -15.88 -2.76
N GLU A 61 3.18 -16.42 -2.79
CA GLU A 61 4.23 -16.08 -1.83
C GLU A 61 4.64 -14.60 -1.91
N TYR A 62 4.49 -13.98 -3.09
CA TYR A 62 4.93 -12.60 -3.36
C TYR A 62 3.85 -11.54 -3.20
N CYS A 63 2.74 -11.82 -2.52
CA CYS A 63 1.66 -10.85 -2.34
C CYS A 63 2.08 -9.55 -1.63
N ALA A 64 3.14 -9.58 -0.83
CA ALA A 64 3.75 -8.40 -0.21
C ALA A 64 5.01 -7.90 -0.94
N GLY A 65 5.32 -8.42 -2.14
CA GLY A 65 6.43 -7.97 -3.00
C GLY A 65 7.81 -8.49 -2.60
N TYR A 66 8.05 -8.79 -1.35
CA TYR A 66 9.35 -9.19 -0.81
C TYR A 66 9.32 -10.62 -0.24
N GLN A 67 10.41 -11.35 -0.46
CA GLN A 67 10.67 -12.63 0.19
C GLN A 67 12.10 -12.65 0.76
N HIS A 68 12.24 -12.89 2.05
CA HIS A 68 13.56 -12.90 2.74
C HIS A 68 14.53 -13.95 2.19
N LYS A 69 14.05 -15.00 1.53
CA LYS A 69 14.90 -16.01 0.88
C LYS A 69 15.61 -15.51 -0.38
N ASP A 70 15.19 -14.37 -0.93
CA ASP A 70 15.70 -13.86 -2.20
C ASP A 70 17.00 -13.07 -2.01
N SER A 71 17.80 -12.96 -3.06
CA SER A 71 19.11 -12.32 -3.06
C SER A 71 19.24 -11.18 -4.07
N SER A 72 18.13 -10.77 -4.68
CA SER A 72 18.12 -9.60 -5.58
C SER A 72 16.85 -8.79 -5.42
N ILE A 73 16.97 -7.47 -5.54
CA ILE A 73 15.90 -6.47 -5.47
C ILE A 73 15.62 -5.94 -6.87
N VAL A 74 14.35 -5.93 -7.27
CA VAL A 74 13.88 -5.33 -8.54
C VAL A 74 13.88 -3.81 -8.44
N GLY A 75 13.49 -3.28 -7.31
CA GLY A 75 13.38 -1.86 -7.02
C GLY A 75 12.56 -1.63 -5.75
N PHE A 76 12.15 -0.38 -5.56
CA PHE A 76 11.39 0.05 -4.40
C PHE A 76 10.05 0.60 -4.87
N SER A 77 8.95 -0.09 -4.54
CA SER A 77 7.59 0.37 -4.84
C SER A 77 6.93 0.97 -3.60
N HIS A 78 5.84 1.72 -3.79
CA HIS A 78 5.29 2.60 -2.77
C HIS A 78 4.00 2.11 -2.14
N THR A 79 3.45 0.98 -2.61
CA THR A 79 2.22 0.40 -2.05
C THR A 79 2.36 -1.10 -1.87
N HIS A 80 2.06 -1.59 -0.66
CA HIS A 80 2.14 -3.00 -0.32
C HIS A 80 0.99 -3.39 0.61
N PHE A 81 0.55 -4.64 0.49
CA PHE A 81 -0.28 -5.27 1.52
C PHE A 81 0.57 -5.84 2.65
N SER A 82 -0.04 -6.03 3.80
CA SER A 82 0.55 -6.73 4.94
C SER A 82 -0.45 -7.72 5.50
N GLY A 83 -0.05 -9.00 5.54
CA GLY A 83 -0.83 -10.10 6.13
C GLY A 83 -1.94 -10.66 5.23
N THR A 84 -2.05 -10.25 3.97
CA THR A 84 -3.08 -10.75 3.04
C THR A 84 -2.48 -11.29 1.75
N GLY A 85 -3.09 -12.35 1.24
CA GLY A 85 -2.74 -13.00 -0.01
C GLY A 85 -3.43 -12.39 -1.23
N HIS A 86 -3.07 -11.18 -1.58
CA HIS A 86 -3.72 -10.40 -2.63
C HIS A 86 -2.73 -9.95 -3.70
N SER A 87 -3.18 -9.79 -4.92
CA SER A 87 -2.34 -9.61 -6.10
C SER A 87 -2.22 -8.20 -6.65
N ASP A 88 -2.72 -7.20 -5.95
CA ASP A 88 -2.64 -5.81 -6.38
C ASP A 88 -1.50 -5.06 -5.69
N LEU A 89 -1.36 -3.78 -6.01
CA LEU A 89 -0.33 -2.88 -5.51
C LEU A 89 1.06 -3.10 -6.13
N GLY A 90 2.11 -2.63 -5.49
CA GLY A 90 3.45 -2.51 -6.08
C GLY A 90 3.51 -1.31 -7.02
N ASP A 91 2.81 -0.21 -6.65
CA ASP A 91 2.71 0.98 -7.49
C ASP A 91 3.96 1.83 -7.44
N ILE A 92 4.30 2.44 -8.59
CA ILE A 92 5.37 3.43 -8.75
C ILE A 92 6.71 2.90 -8.24
N LEU A 93 7.26 1.91 -8.96
CA LEU A 93 8.56 1.35 -8.64
C LEU A 93 9.68 2.26 -9.17
N ILE A 94 10.63 2.59 -8.33
CA ILE A 94 11.88 3.24 -8.72
C ILE A 94 13.11 2.41 -8.33
N MET A 95 14.16 2.51 -9.15
CA MET A 95 15.43 1.81 -8.92
C MET A 95 16.60 2.73 -9.24
N PRO A 96 17.51 3.00 -8.27
CA PRO A 96 18.74 3.73 -8.53
C PRO A 96 19.75 2.83 -9.25
N THR A 97 20.36 3.33 -10.30
CA THR A 97 21.36 2.59 -11.10
C THR A 97 22.53 3.46 -11.50
N THR A 98 23.63 2.82 -11.89
CA THR A 98 24.81 3.42 -12.51
C THR A 98 25.20 2.65 -13.77
N GLY A 99 26.10 3.19 -14.59
CA GLY A 99 26.65 2.51 -15.77
C GLY A 99 25.65 2.40 -16.91
N THR A 100 25.68 1.28 -17.61
CA THR A 100 24.86 1.04 -18.81
C THR A 100 23.37 1.07 -18.53
N LEU A 101 22.62 1.80 -19.34
CA LEU A 101 21.16 1.86 -19.26
C LEU A 101 20.51 0.51 -19.54
N LYS A 102 19.73 0.01 -18.60
CA LYS A 102 18.88 -1.17 -18.74
C LYS A 102 17.46 -0.80 -18.37
N LEU A 103 16.49 -1.12 -19.23
CA LEU A 103 15.06 -0.81 -19.04
C LEU A 103 14.19 -2.08 -18.88
N ASN A 104 14.81 -3.23 -18.68
CA ASN A 104 14.14 -4.48 -18.30
C ASN A 104 14.46 -4.81 -16.84
N PRO A 105 13.54 -5.42 -16.08
CA PRO A 105 13.79 -5.75 -14.68
C PRO A 105 14.79 -6.91 -14.49
N GLY A 106 15.09 -7.69 -15.55
CA GLY A 106 15.80 -8.96 -15.38
C GLY A 106 14.96 -10.00 -14.66
N THR A 107 15.59 -11.10 -14.27
CA THR A 107 14.94 -12.15 -13.47
C THR A 107 15.81 -12.51 -12.26
N ALA A 108 15.22 -13.15 -11.24
CA ALA A 108 15.98 -13.63 -10.08
C ALA A 108 17.12 -14.59 -10.47
N THR A 109 16.93 -15.39 -11.55
CA THR A 109 17.94 -16.32 -12.09
C THR A 109 18.93 -15.68 -13.06
N ASN A 110 18.63 -14.51 -13.60
CA ASN A 110 19.50 -13.72 -14.46
C ASN A 110 19.39 -12.22 -14.12
N PRO A 111 19.94 -11.79 -12.98
CA PRO A 111 19.91 -10.38 -12.57
C PRO A 111 20.63 -9.47 -13.57
N ASP A 112 21.72 -9.92 -14.17
CA ASP A 112 22.52 -9.14 -15.11
C ASP A 112 21.78 -8.79 -16.41
N GLY A 113 20.70 -9.50 -16.72
CA GLY A 113 19.82 -9.22 -17.85
C GLY A 113 18.95 -7.95 -17.70
N GLY A 114 18.97 -7.29 -16.54
CA GLY A 114 18.12 -6.15 -16.28
C GLY A 114 18.70 -5.13 -15.32
N TYR A 115 17.82 -4.24 -14.82
CA TYR A 115 18.19 -3.19 -13.87
C TYR A 115 18.14 -3.66 -12.40
N ARG A 116 17.63 -4.86 -12.06
CA ARG A 116 17.65 -5.34 -10.66
C ARG A 116 19.07 -5.46 -10.14
N SER A 117 19.23 -5.42 -8.83
CA SER A 117 20.52 -5.58 -8.17
C SER A 117 20.51 -6.71 -7.16
N ARG A 118 21.60 -7.42 -7.08
CA ARG A 118 21.88 -8.31 -5.95
C ARG A 118 22.06 -7.49 -4.68
N PHE A 119 21.80 -8.12 -3.55
CA PHE A 119 22.02 -7.55 -2.22
C PHE A 119 22.38 -8.64 -1.21
N SER A 120 22.80 -8.25 -0.02
CA SER A 120 23.08 -9.15 1.10
C SER A 120 22.24 -8.72 2.31
N HIS A 121 21.59 -9.68 2.95
CA HIS A 121 20.87 -9.44 4.22
C HIS A 121 21.80 -8.89 5.33
N GLY A 122 23.11 -9.13 5.25
CA GLY A 122 24.08 -8.52 6.17
C GLY A 122 24.21 -7.00 6.06
N THR A 123 23.70 -6.41 4.98
CA THR A 123 23.64 -4.95 4.78
C THR A 123 22.24 -4.38 4.95
N GLU A 124 21.26 -5.22 5.25
CA GLU A 124 19.86 -4.85 5.37
C GLU A 124 19.55 -4.39 6.80
N ILE A 125 18.96 -3.21 6.92
CA ILE A 125 18.44 -2.68 8.18
C ILE A 125 16.96 -2.40 7.98
N SER A 126 16.11 -3.02 8.80
CA SER A 126 14.67 -2.82 8.80
C SER A 126 14.19 -2.46 10.19
N ARG A 127 13.51 -1.33 10.31
CA ARG A 127 12.91 -0.80 11.55
C ARG A 127 11.60 -0.10 11.23
N PRO A 128 10.69 0.08 12.18
CA PRO A 128 9.50 0.90 11.95
C PRO A 128 9.86 2.29 11.41
N GLY A 129 9.34 2.61 10.23
CA GLY A 129 9.58 3.88 9.55
C GLY A 129 10.92 4.01 8.82
N TYR A 130 11.75 2.94 8.78
CA TYR A 130 13.05 3.00 8.14
C TYR A 130 13.48 1.67 7.51
N TYR A 131 14.10 1.75 6.33
CA TYR A 131 14.75 0.62 5.67
C TYR A 131 16.05 1.06 5.01
N GLU A 132 17.08 0.20 5.03
CA GLU A 132 18.37 0.44 4.37
C GLU A 132 18.89 -0.86 3.76
N VAL A 133 19.54 -0.76 2.60
CA VAL A 133 20.23 -1.88 1.95
C VAL A 133 21.34 -1.39 1.00
N MET A 134 22.38 -2.21 0.79
CA MET A 134 23.37 -2.00 -0.24
C MET A 134 23.00 -2.76 -1.52
N LEU A 135 22.78 -2.03 -2.60
CA LEU A 135 22.59 -2.57 -3.95
C LEU A 135 23.96 -2.92 -4.55
N THR A 136 24.35 -4.18 -4.45
CA THR A 136 25.73 -4.60 -4.67
C THR A 136 26.20 -4.39 -6.12
N ASP A 137 25.33 -4.61 -7.12
CA ASP A 137 25.70 -4.50 -8.53
C ASP A 137 25.98 -3.06 -8.97
N TYR A 138 25.45 -2.07 -8.23
CA TYR A 138 25.63 -0.64 -8.48
C TYR A 138 26.50 0.05 -7.44
N GLY A 139 26.80 -0.63 -6.31
CA GLY A 139 27.48 -0.01 -5.18
C GLY A 139 26.69 1.13 -4.55
N VAL A 140 25.37 1.16 -4.71
CA VAL A 140 24.49 2.20 -4.21
C VAL A 140 23.89 1.79 -2.87
N LYS A 141 24.08 2.64 -1.85
CA LYS A 141 23.35 2.50 -0.59
C LYS A 141 21.98 3.16 -0.76
N ALA A 142 20.93 2.40 -0.54
CA ALA A 142 19.56 2.85 -0.55
C ALA A 142 19.01 2.94 0.87
N GLN A 143 18.51 4.11 1.27
CA GLN A 143 17.85 4.38 2.54
C GLN A 143 16.44 4.88 2.26
N LEU A 144 15.45 4.35 2.98
CA LEU A 144 14.03 4.63 2.78
C LEU A 144 13.37 5.06 4.08
N THR A 145 12.52 6.06 4.01
CA THR A 145 11.58 6.44 5.07
C THR A 145 10.28 6.96 4.48
N THR A 146 9.28 7.20 5.30
CA THR A 146 7.97 7.66 4.81
C THR A 146 7.34 8.70 5.73
N THR A 147 6.45 9.48 5.16
CA THR A 147 5.34 10.11 5.87
C THR A 147 4.05 9.35 5.56
N GLN A 148 2.90 9.90 5.87
CA GLN A 148 1.62 9.24 5.61
C GLN A 148 1.35 9.01 4.11
N ARG A 149 1.78 9.97 3.25
CA ARG A 149 1.48 9.96 1.81
C ARG A 149 2.71 10.12 0.93
N VAL A 150 3.91 10.22 1.52
CA VAL A 150 5.16 10.43 0.78
C VAL A 150 6.18 9.37 1.14
N GLY A 151 6.74 8.72 0.13
CA GLY A 151 7.94 7.90 0.24
C GLY A 151 9.18 8.77 0.03
N ILE A 152 10.18 8.63 0.89
CA ILE A 152 11.42 9.39 0.82
C ILE A 152 12.58 8.43 0.70
N HIS A 153 13.36 8.59 -0.37
CA HIS A 153 14.54 7.81 -0.66
C HIS A 153 15.78 8.68 -0.56
N LYS A 154 16.82 8.15 0.03
CA LYS A 154 18.17 8.71 -0.02
C LYS A 154 19.12 7.67 -0.60
N TYR A 155 19.69 7.98 -1.73
CA TYR A 155 20.63 7.12 -2.43
C TYR A 155 22.03 7.71 -2.33
N THR A 156 23.00 6.91 -1.85
CA THR A 156 24.41 7.28 -1.86
C THR A 156 25.10 6.42 -2.93
N TYR A 157 25.54 7.08 -3.98
CA TYR A 157 26.24 6.47 -5.11
C TYR A 157 27.74 6.33 -4.82
N PRO A 158 28.45 5.41 -5.51
CA PRO A 158 29.89 5.35 -5.42
C PRO A 158 30.54 6.67 -5.85
N THR A 159 31.55 7.10 -5.11
CA THR A 159 32.40 8.22 -5.52
C THR A 159 32.99 7.93 -6.90
N ASN A 160 32.93 8.89 -7.82
CA ASN A 160 33.33 8.75 -9.22
C ASN A 160 32.48 7.79 -10.08
N SER A 161 31.22 7.58 -9.75
CA SER A 161 30.28 6.90 -10.64
C SER A 161 30.19 7.65 -12.00
N GLU A 162 30.11 6.91 -13.10
CA GLU A 162 30.02 7.50 -14.45
C GLU A 162 28.74 8.31 -14.64
N ASN A 163 27.66 7.85 -14.02
CA ASN A 163 26.35 8.51 -14.01
C ASN A 163 25.60 8.13 -12.74
N GLN A 164 24.58 8.89 -12.43
CA GLN A 164 23.59 8.59 -11.40
C GLN A 164 22.22 8.60 -12.08
N ARG A 165 21.47 7.53 -11.92
CA ARG A 165 20.21 7.35 -12.64
C ARG A 165 19.12 6.80 -11.75
N ILE A 166 17.89 7.26 -11.98
CA ILE A 166 16.67 6.64 -11.45
C ILE A 166 15.90 6.01 -12.62
N ILE A 167 15.64 4.72 -12.54
CA ILE A 167 14.65 4.03 -13.39
C ILE A 167 13.29 4.18 -12.72
N LEU A 168 12.28 4.58 -13.49
CA LEU A 168 10.86 4.59 -13.10
C LEU A 168 10.14 3.54 -13.93
N ASP A 169 9.80 2.42 -13.30
CA ASP A 169 9.04 1.35 -13.97
C ASP A 169 7.56 1.48 -13.66
N MET A 170 6.79 1.96 -14.64
CA MET A 170 5.34 2.08 -14.57
C MET A 170 4.59 0.79 -14.93
N ILE A 171 5.32 -0.29 -15.26
CA ILE A 171 4.76 -1.61 -15.58
C ILE A 171 4.70 -2.49 -14.34
N HIS A 172 5.69 -2.35 -13.46
CA HIS A 172 5.84 -3.18 -12.28
C HIS A 172 4.55 -3.24 -11.43
N GLY A 173 4.31 -4.37 -10.82
CA GLY A 173 3.24 -4.57 -9.85
C GLY A 173 3.35 -5.96 -9.24
N ILE A 174 2.72 -6.21 -8.11
CA ILE A 174 2.76 -7.49 -7.38
C ILE A 174 2.20 -8.54 -8.35
N TYR A 175 1.55 -8.98 -8.94
CA TYR A 175 1.32 -9.89 -10.05
C TYR A 175 1.45 -9.12 -11.37
N ASN A 176 2.27 -9.63 -12.23
CA ASN A 176 2.43 -9.05 -13.56
C ASN A 176 1.76 -9.96 -14.59
N TYR A 177 0.72 -9.44 -15.26
CA TYR A 177 0.04 -10.10 -16.36
C TYR A 177 -0.29 -9.08 -17.46
N ASP A 178 -0.49 -9.56 -18.66
CA ASP A 178 -0.84 -8.69 -19.78
C ASP A 178 -2.22 -8.05 -19.56
N GLY A 179 -2.29 -6.72 -19.64
CA GLY A 179 -3.51 -5.95 -19.36
C GLY A 179 -3.66 -5.49 -17.91
N LYS A 180 -2.72 -5.78 -17.01
CA LYS A 180 -2.76 -5.23 -15.65
C LYS A 180 -2.66 -3.70 -15.67
N VAL A 181 -1.70 -3.16 -16.40
CA VAL A 181 -1.57 -1.71 -16.59
C VAL A 181 -2.43 -1.30 -17.78
N LEU A 182 -3.46 -0.51 -17.51
CA LEU A 182 -4.38 -0.01 -18.55
C LEU A 182 -3.84 1.23 -19.23
N TRP A 183 -3.25 2.15 -18.46
CA TRP A 183 -2.64 3.37 -18.97
C TRP A 183 -1.66 3.97 -17.97
N THR A 184 -0.66 4.67 -18.49
CA THR A 184 0.31 5.46 -17.71
C THR A 184 0.54 6.81 -18.35
N ASN A 185 0.82 7.81 -17.54
CA ASN A 185 1.31 9.11 -17.96
C ASN A 185 2.43 9.58 -17.03
N ILE A 186 3.46 10.17 -17.62
CA ILE A 186 4.58 10.80 -16.91
C ILE A 186 4.77 12.17 -17.53
N ARG A 187 4.89 13.19 -16.69
CA ARG A 187 5.09 14.56 -17.10
C ARG A 187 6.27 15.16 -16.35
N VAL A 188 7.26 15.63 -17.09
CA VAL A 188 8.40 16.36 -16.53
C VAL A 188 8.00 17.84 -16.45
N GLU A 189 7.66 18.28 -15.23
CA GLU A 189 7.18 19.64 -14.99
C GLU A 189 8.32 20.67 -15.02
N ASN A 190 9.49 20.27 -14.50
CA ASN A 190 10.73 21.02 -14.56
C ASN A 190 11.91 20.07 -14.26
N ASP A 191 13.11 20.60 -14.08
CA ASP A 191 14.32 19.81 -13.90
C ASP A 191 14.41 19.06 -12.54
N THR A 192 13.51 19.32 -11.60
CA THR A 192 13.48 18.66 -10.29
C THR A 192 12.13 18.06 -9.95
N LEU A 193 11.14 18.15 -10.83
CA LEU A 193 9.77 17.70 -10.55
C LEU A 193 9.18 16.91 -11.71
N VAL A 194 8.70 15.73 -11.41
CA VAL A 194 7.96 14.85 -12.31
C VAL A 194 6.62 14.51 -11.68
N THR A 195 5.56 14.57 -12.45
CA THR A 195 4.22 14.13 -12.05
C THR A 195 3.73 13.03 -12.97
N GLY A 196 2.68 12.35 -12.58
CA GLY A 196 2.06 11.35 -13.45
C GLY A 196 1.02 10.51 -12.74
N TYR A 197 0.56 9.51 -13.46
CA TYR A 197 -0.38 8.54 -12.92
C TYR A 197 -0.28 7.21 -13.65
N ARG A 198 -0.76 6.17 -13.01
CA ARG A 198 -1.08 4.92 -13.68
C ARG A 198 -2.47 4.42 -13.29
N ILE A 199 -3.10 3.73 -14.22
CA ILE A 199 -4.37 3.06 -14.04
C ILE A 199 -4.12 1.57 -14.18
N THR A 200 -4.50 0.80 -13.17
CA THR A 200 -4.34 -0.65 -13.15
C THR A 200 -5.67 -1.36 -13.02
N ASN A 201 -5.69 -2.60 -13.51
CA ASN A 201 -6.80 -3.54 -13.37
C ASN A 201 -6.33 -4.74 -12.55
N GLY A 202 -7.10 -5.10 -11.55
CA GLY A 202 -6.82 -6.21 -10.65
C GLY A 202 -8.09 -6.56 -9.85
N TRP A 203 -7.94 -6.87 -8.58
CA TRP A 203 -9.06 -6.94 -7.65
C TRP A 203 -9.71 -5.56 -7.49
N ALA A 204 -8.91 -4.49 -7.40
CA ALA A 204 -9.40 -3.17 -7.76
C ALA A 204 -9.54 -3.11 -9.28
N ARG A 205 -10.77 -3.21 -9.79
CA ARG A 205 -11.03 -3.26 -11.24
C ARG A 205 -10.50 -2.05 -11.98
N THR A 206 -10.46 -0.91 -11.31
CA THR A 206 -9.89 0.34 -11.82
C THR A 206 -9.24 1.09 -10.67
N ASN A 207 -7.96 0.88 -10.48
CA ASN A 207 -7.17 1.59 -9.48
C ASN A 207 -6.44 2.76 -10.12
N TYR A 208 -6.65 3.96 -9.59
CA TYR A 208 -5.97 5.19 -9.98
C TYR A 208 -4.89 5.53 -8.97
N THR A 209 -3.63 5.50 -9.39
CA THR A 209 -2.50 5.94 -8.57
C THR A 209 -1.85 7.14 -9.24
N TYR A 210 -2.05 8.33 -8.67
CA TYR A 210 -1.39 9.57 -9.07
C TYR A 210 -0.15 9.77 -8.22
N PHE A 211 0.89 10.37 -8.80
CA PHE A 211 2.11 10.67 -8.06
C PHE A 211 2.70 12.03 -8.40
N ALA A 212 3.48 12.56 -7.46
CA ALA A 212 4.40 13.68 -7.66
C ALA A 212 5.76 13.28 -7.10
N MET A 213 6.80 13.35 -7.94
CA MET A 213 8.15 12.92 -7.62
C MET A 213 9.09 14.11 -7.73
N SER A 214 9.78 14.44 -6.64
CA SER A 214 10.79 15.50 -6.61
C SER A 214 12.17 14.94 -6.36
N PHE A 215 13.18 15.62 -6.93
CA PHE A 215 14.59 15.28 -6.82
C PHE A 215 15.38 16.39 -6.18
N SER A 216 16.38 16.05 -5.37
CA SER A 216 17.29 17.01 -4.74
C SER A 216 18.32 17.62 -5.71
N LYS A 217 18.42 17.07 -6.93
CA LYS A 217 19.31 17.54 -7.98
C LYS A 217 18.55 17.71 -9.29
N PRO A 218 18.98 18.62 -10.19
CA PRO A 218 18.35 18.79 -11.48
C PRO A 218 18.59 17.55 -12.37
N ILE A 219 17.55 17.15 -13.09
CA ILE A 219 17.60 16.15 -14.16
C ILE A 219 18.41 16.73 -15.31
N THR A 220 19.42 16.01 -15.77
CA THR A 220 20.27 16.43 -16.90
C THR A 220 19.81 15.81 -18.23
N HIS A 221 19.26 14.61 -18.18
CA HIS A 221 18.74 13.90 -19.33
C HIS A 221 17.67 12.91 -18.87
N TYR A 222 16.68 12.63 -19.73
CA TYR A 222 15.66 11.63 -19.46
C TYR A 222 15.11 11.04 -20.75
N GLY A 223 14.51 9.87 -20.63
CA GLY A 223 13.87 9.19 -21.74
C GLY A 223 12.98 8.03 -21.28
N CYS A 224 12.41 7.36 -22.25
CA CYS A 224 11.54 6.22 -21.96
C CYS A 224 11.55 5.17 -23.08
N GLU A 225 11.11 3.97 -22.71
CA GLU A 225 10.75 2.91 -23.65
C GLU A 225 9.30 2.50 -23.43
N GLU A 226 8.49 2.49 -24.49
CA GLU A 226 7.18 1.86 -24.49
C GLU A 226 7.30 0.41 -24.97
N LYS A 227 7.06 -0.53 -24.05
CA LYS A 227 7.17 -1.97 -24.33
C LYS A 227 5.89 -2.59 -24.90
N ALA A 228 4.79 -1.85 -24.93
CA ALA A 228 3.55 -2.30 -25.56
C ALA A 228 3.65 -2.20 -27.07
N LYS A 229 3.04 -3.16 -27.79
CA LYS A 229 2.80 -3.01 -29.22
C LYS A 229 1.78 -1.89 -29.45
N VAL A 230 2.20 -0.85 -30.16
CA VAL A 230 1.32 0.25 -30.53
C VAL A 230 0.70 -0.09 -31.88
N ASN A 231 -0.58 -0.45 -31.90
CA ASN A 231 -1.30 -0.80 -33.14
C ASN A 231 -1.73 0.42 -33.95
N TYR A 232 -1.89 1.55 -33.26
CA TYR A 232 -2.30 2.81 -33.92
C TYR A 232 -1.68 3.99 -33.18
N ARG A 233 -0.92 4.80 -33.93
CA ARG A 233 -0.42 6.11 -33.47
C ARG A 233 -1.23 7.18 -34.23
N GLY A 234 -2.17 7.80 -33.52
CA GLY A 234 -2.90 8.94 -34.06
C GLY A 234 -1.99 10.15 -34.24
N GLY A 235 -2.05 10.77 -35.43
CA GLY A 235 -1.34 12.00 -35.75
C GLY A 235 0.12 11.81 -36.18
N TYR A 236 0.76 12.94 -36.49
CA TYR A 236 2.16 12.99 -36.93
C TYR A 236 3.04 13.43 -35.74
N ALA A 237 4.01 12.61 -35.37
CA ALA A 237 5.03 12.98 -34.41
C ALA A 237 6.00 13.99 -35.02
N LYS A 238 5.93 15.25 -34.61
CA LYS A 238 6.84 16.33 -35.08
C LYS A 238 8.09 16.45 -34.20
N PHE A 239 8.11 15.74 -33.05
CA PHE A 239 9.18 15.77 -32.05
C PHE A 239 9.82 14.40 -31.92
N ASN A 240 11.08 14.35 -31.50
CA ASN A 240 11.64 13.13 -30.94
C ASN A 240 11.04 12.90 -29.55
N MET A 241 10.15 11.92 -29.45
CA MET A 241 9.45 11.60 -28.21
C MET A 241 10.18 10.58 -27.34
N LYS A 242 11.39 10.14 -27.73
CA LYS A 242 12.14 9.13 -26.98
C LYS A 242 13.03 9.71 -25.91
N GLU A 243 13.54 10.92 -26.11
CA GLU A 243 14.52 11.57 -25.23
C GLU A 243 14.11 13.01 -24.96
N ASN A 244 14.20 13.43 -23.71
CA ASN A 244 13.91 14.78 -23.23
C ASN A 244 12.55 15.34 -23.70
N PHE A 245 11.58 14.44 -23.92
CA PHE A 245 10.22 14.82 -24.25
C PHE A 245 9.35 14.83 -22.98
N PRO A 246 8.79 15.97 -22.57
CA PRO A 246 8.26 16.15 -21.22
C PRO A 246 6.88 15.52 -20.97
N ASP A 247 6.21 14.96 -21.98
CA ASP A 247 4.87 14.37 -21.87
C ASP A 247 4.87 12.95 -22.46
N ILE A 248 4.93 11.96 -21.59
CA ILE A 248 5.07 10.54 -21.93
C ILE A 248 3.78 9.82 -21.56
N GLY A 249 3.10 9.22 -22.52
CA GLY A 249 1.89 8.43 -22.30
C GLY A 249 1.92 7.11 -23.04
N GLY A 250 1.44 6.04 -22.39
CA GLY A 250 1.37 4.71 -22.98
C GLY A 250 0.91 3.64 -22.00
N ARG A 251 0.84 2.39 -22.47
CA ARG A 251 0.39 1.27 -21.64
C ARG A 251 1.50 0.62 -20.83
N LYS A 252 2.72 0.53 -21.36
CA LYS A 252 3.85 -0.18 -20.76
C LYS A 252 5.11 0.68 -20.84
N ILE A 253 5.16 1.71 -20.01
CA ILE A 253 6.26 2.68 -20.00
C ILE A 253 7.27 2.34 -18.91
N VAL A 254 8.54 2.32 -19.27
CA VAL A 254 9.68 2.40 -18.36
C VAL A 254 10.46 3.65 -18.71
N ALA A 255 10.59 4.56 -17.77
CA ALA A 255 11.31 5.82 -17.91
C ALA A 255 12.61 5.82 -17.11
N TYR A 256 13.51 6.75 -17.45
CA TYR A 256 14.74 6.97 -16.70
C TYR A 256 15.05 8.45 -16.61
N PHE A 257 15.75 8.83 -15.54
CA PHE A 257 16.21 10.20 -15.29
C PHE A 257 17.68 10.15 -14.88
N ASP A 258 18.54 10.87 -15.57
CA ASP A 258 19.97 10.98 -15.29
C ASP A 258 20.28 12.27 -14.55
N PHE A 259 21.26 12.19 -13.64
CA PHE A 259 21.73 13.29 -12.80
C PHE A 259 23.25 13.44 -12.92
N ASP A 260 23.77 14.67 -12.75
CA ASP A 260 25.20 14.92 -12.77
C ASP A 260 25.86 14.36 -11.50
N PRO A 261 26.75 13.36 -11.63
CA PRO A 261 27.44 12.77 -10.49
C PRO A 261 28.45 13.74 -9.83
N LYS A 262 28.85 14.81 -10.51
CA LYS A 262 29.81 15.79 -10.00
C LYS A 262 29.22 16.73 -8.95
N THR A 263 27.91 16.84 -8.86
CA THR A 263 27.25 17.74 -7.90
C THR A 263 27.22 17.18 -6.49
N SER A 264 27.03 15.89 -6.33
CA SER A 264 27.01 15.17 -5.05
C SER A 264 26.95 13.67 -5.30
N ASP A 265 27.49 12.87 -4.40
CA ASP A 265 27.29 11.41 -4.38
C ASP A 265 25.88 11.02 -3.86
N GLU A 266 25.16 11.94 -3.21
CA GLU A 266 23.84 11.71 -2.68
C GLU A 266 22.74 12.25 -3.61
N LEU A 267 21.64 11.52 -3.70
CA LEU A 267 20.39 11.91 -4.36
C LEU A 267 19.21 11.58 -3.47
N GLU A 268 18.44 12.58 -3.06
CA GLU A 268 17.13 12.37 -2.44
C GLU A 268 16.04 12.39 -3.50
N VAL A 269 15.10 11.44 -3.35
CA VAL A 269 13.88 11.36 -4.17
C VAL A 269 12.68 11.28 -3.22
N LYS A 270 11.69 12.14 -3.43
CA LYS A 270 10.45 12.16 -2.66
C LYS A 270 9.30 11.86 -3.59
N VAL A 271 8.52 10.83 -3.30
CA VAL A 271 7.39 10.39 -4.14
C VAL A 271 6.12 10.43 -3.31
N ALA A 272 5.28 11.41 -3.58
CA ALA A 272 3.95 11.51 -2.98
C ALA A 272 2.91 10.77 -3.83
N LEU A 273 1.97 10.11 -3.19
CA LEU A 273 0.84 9.44 -3.82
C LEU A 273 -0.48 10.15 -3.53
N SER A 274 -1.45 9.97 -4.43
CA SER A 274 -2.85 10.37 -4.28
C SER A 274 -3.77 9.42 -5.06
N GLY A 275 -4.94 9.12 -4.50
CA GLY A 275 -6.03 8.46 -5.22
C GLY A 275 -6.92 9.43 -6.02
N VAL A 276 -6.66 10.74 -5.91
CA VAL A 276 -7.52 11.81 -6.44
C VAL A 276 -6.98 12.36 -7.74
N SER A 277 -5.78 12.95 -7.71
CA SER A 277 -5.17 13.63 -8.85
C SER A 277 -3.67 13.87 -8.67
N THR A 278 -2.97 14.28 -9.74
CA THR A 278 -1.57 14.75 -9.68
C THR A 278 -1.44 16.00 -8.81
N GLU A 279 -2.43 16.89 -8.82
CA GLU A 279 -2.45 18.07 -7.93
C GLU A 279 -2.63 17.68 -6.47
N GLY A 280 -3.44 16.64 -6.18
CA GLY A 280 -3.55 16.03 -4.85
C GLY A 280 -2.20 15.51 -4.37
N ALA A 281 -1.49 14.76 -5.22
CA ALA A 281 -0.13 14.28 -4.91
C ALA A 281 0.87 15.42 -4.67
N LEU A 282 0.80 16.52 -5.44
CA LEU A 282 1.62 17.72 -5.22
C LEU A 282 1.31 18.39 -3.88
N LYS A 283 0.04 18.47 -3.48
CA LYS A 283 -0.35 19.01 -2.18
C LYS A 283 0.18 18.14 -1.05
N ASN A 284 0.07 16.81 -1.18
CA ASN A 284 0.62 15.85 -0.23
C ASN A 284 2.14 16.01 -0.09
N LEU A 285 2.87 16.11 -1.21
CA LEU A 285 4.31 16.32 -1.23
C LEU A 285 4.72 17.61 -0.48
N ARG A 286 4.05 18.71 -0.80
CA ARG A 286 4.32 20.01 -0.19
C ARG A 286 4.03 20.04 1.30
N ALA A 287 2.90 19.47 1.72
CA ALA A 287 2.48 19.49 3.11
C ALA A 287 3.32 18.59 4.02
N GLU A 288 3.75 17.41 3.52
CA GLU A 288 4.35 16.40 4.37
C GLU A 288 5.89 16.33 4.29
N ALA A 289 6.49 16.74 3.17
CA ALA A 289 7.91 16.53 2.92
C ALA A 289 8.69 17.77 2.45
N SER A 290 8.06 18.94 2.29
CA SER A 290 8.77 20.17 1.95
C SER A 290 9.56 20.72 3.14
N GLY A 291 10.79 21.19 2.87
CA GLY A 291 11.61 21.86 3.88
C GLY A 291 12.26 20.94 4.93
N ALA A 292 12.11 19.63 4.82
CA ALA A 292 12.76 18.65 5.68
C ALA A 292 13.63 17.71 4.85
N ASP A 293 14.81 17.38 5.36
CA ASP A 293 15.70 16.38 4.77
C ASP A 293 15.30 14.95 5.17
N PHE A 294 15.99 13.96 4.58
CA PHE A 294 15.75 12.55 4.85
C PHE A 294 15.86 12.21 6.33
N ASP A 295 16.91 12.68 7.02
CA ASP A 295 17.20 12.28 8.40
C ASP A 295 16.14 12.83 9.37
N GLN A 296 15.66 14.06 9.14
CA GLN A 296 14.56 14.67 9.89
C GLN A 296 13.25 13.89 9.71
N LEU A 297 12.95 13.47 8.48
CA LEU A 297 11.73 12.70 8.18
C LEU A 297 11.81 11.26 8.74
N ALA A 298 12.98 10.64 8.71
CA ALA A 298 13.21 9.33 9.32
C ALA A 298 13.05 9.37 10.85
N ALA A 299 13.60 10.40 11.50
CA ALA A 299 13.40 10.60 12.94
C ALA A 299 11.92 10.80 13.28
N LYS A 300 11.20 11.61 12.51
CA LYS A 300 9.77 11.84 12.69
C LYS A 300 8.95 10.55 12.51
N ALA A 301 9.30 9.70 11.54
CA ALA A 301 8.64 8.41 11.33
C ALA A 301 8.86 7.46 12.52
N SER A 302 10.08 7.40 13.04
CA SER A 302 10.42 6.63 14.25
C SER A 302 9.64 7.12 15.47
N ASP A 303 9.59 8.44 15.71
CA ASP A 303 8.84 9.04 16.81
C ASP A 303 7.33 8.74 16.70
N THR A 304 6.79 8.77 15.48
CA THR A 304 5.38 8.46 15.22
C THR A 304 5.07 7.00 15.59
N TRP A 305 5.95 6.06 15.23
CA TRP A 305 5.83 4.66 15.64
C TRP A 305 6.01 4.48 17.13
N ASN A 306 6.99 5.13 17.73
CA ASN A 306 7.20 5.04 19.19
C ASN A 306 5.96 5.47 19.95
N LYS A 307 5.32 6.57 19.53
CA LYS A 307 4.06 7.03 20.11
C LYS A 307 2.93 6.03 19.91
N ALA A 308 2.79 5.46 18.71
CA ALA A 308 1.72 4.51 18.39
C ALA A 308 1.86 3.19 19.15
N LEU A 309 3.08 2.68 19.31
CA LEU A 309 3.35 1.41 20.00
C LEU A 309 3.35 1.55 21.51
N SER A 310 3.65 2.72 22.06
CA SER A 310 3.69 2.98 23.51
C SER A 310 2.30 2.98 24.19
N VAL A 311 1.23 2.73 23.44
CA VAL A 311 -0.13 2.57 24.00
C VAL A 311 -0.28 1.30 24.84
N ILE A 312 0.65 0.36 24.69
CA ILE A 312 0.76 -0.86 25.51
C ILE A 312 2.13 -0.86 26.17
N ASP A 313 2.15 -0.93 27.50
CA ASP A 313 3.36 -1.17 28.29
C ASP A 313 3.37 -2.63 28.77
N ALA A 314 4.36 -3.41 28.31
CA ALA A 314 4.45 -4.83 28.58
C ALA A 314 5.82 -5.21 29.14
N LYS A 315 5.84 -6.28 29.96
CA LYS A 315 7.06 -6.90 30.50
C LYS A 315 7.13 -8.36 30.09
N GLY A 316 8.29 -8.81 29.66
CA GLY A 316 8.51 -10.19 29.22
C GLY A 316 9.96 -10.42 28.85
N SER A 317 10.28 -11.59 28.30
CA SER A 317 11.57 -11.84 27.66
C SER A 317 11.69 -11.04 26.36
N ASP A 318 12.91 -10.86 25.85
CA ASP A 318 13.16 -10.15 24.59
C ASP A 318 12.34 -10.73 23.44
N ASP A 319 12.25 -12.04 23.30
CA ASP A 319 11.44 -12.71 22.29
C ASP A 319 9.95 -12.43 22.44
N GLN A 320 9.43 -12.42 23.67
CA GLN A 320 8.01 -12.12 23.93
C GLN A 320 7.69 -10.67 23.58
N LEU A 321 8.57 -9.75 23.94
CA LEU A 321 8.42 -8.33 23.62
C LEU A 321 8.54 -8.09 22.10
N ALA A 322 9.50 -8.72 21.43
CA ALA A 322 9.63 -8.65 19.99
C ALA A 322 8.37 -9.17 19.26
N MET A 323 7.83 -10.33 19.69
CA MET A 323 6.59 -10.86 19.12
C MET A 323 5.40 -9.93 19.35
N LEU A 324 5.24 -9.41 20.58
CA LEU A 324 4.13 -8.52 20.92
C LEU A 324 4.17 -7.23 20.10
N TYR A 325 5.31 -6.52 20.15
CA TYR A 325 5.42 -5.21 19.49
C TYR A 325 5.47 -5.32 17.97
N THR A 326 6.03 -6.40 17.40
CA THR A 326 5.95 -6.66 15.96
C THR A 326 4.51 -6.98 15.53
N SER A 327 3.77 -7.76 16.32
CA SER A 327 2.35 -8.00 16.04
C SER A 327 1.53 -6.71 16.13
N LEU A 328 1.77 -5.89 17.15
CA LEU A 328 1.11 -4.59 17.30
C LEU A 328 1.45 -3.66 16.12
N TYR A 329 2.72 -3.62 15.69
CA TYR A 329 3.16 -2.90 14.49
C TYR A 329 2.37 -3.34 13.24
N HIS A 330 2.25 -4.64 12.98
CA HIS A 330 1.51 -5.16 11.84
C HIS A 330 0.02 -4.77 11.88
N THR A 331 -0.61 -4.65 13.06
CA THR A 331 -2.01 -4.23 13.15
C THR A 331 -2.26 -2.80 12.67
N MET A 332 -1.22 -1.96 12.62
CA MET A 332 -1.32 -0.53 12.26
C MET A 332 -0.83 -0.22 10.84
N ILE A 333 -0.67 -1.24 9.97
CA ILE A 333 -0.31 -1.05 8.56
C ILE A 333 -1.57 -0.92 7.71
N ASN A 334 -2.51 -1.83 7.85
CA ASN A 334 -3.81 -1.82 7.15
C ASN A 334 -4.96 -1.99 8.15
N PRO A 335 -6.12 -1.33 7.94
CA PRO A 335 -6.45 -0.37 6.87
C PRO A 335 -5.54 0.85 6.83
N CYS A 336 -5.37 1.47 5.65
CA CYS A 336 -4.53 2.66 5.47
C CYS A 336 -5.35 3.88 5.03
N VAL A 337 -4.79 5.07 5.27
CA VAL A 337 -5.39 6.35 4.88
C VAL A 337 -5.55 6.41 3.36
N TYR A 338 -6.71 6.87 2.91
CA TYR A 338 -7.01 7.10 1.50
C TYR A 338 -7.69 8.47 1.31
N THR A 339 -7.07 9.47 1.91
CA THR A 339 -7.52 10.87 1.90
C THR A 339 -6.29 11.74 1.66
N ASP A 340 -6.35 12.68 0.74
CA ASP A 340 -5.33 13.70 0.55
C ASP A 340 -5.30 14.70 1.73
N VAL A 341 -4.25 15.49 1.86
CA VAL A 341 -4.08 16.45 2.97
C VAL A 341 -5.16 17.52 3.00
N ASP A 342 -5.85 17.77 1.89
CA ASP A 342 -6.99 18.69 1.79
C ASP A 342 -8.35 18.04 2.06
N GLY A 343 -8.35 16.77 2.46
CA GLY A 343 -9.55 16.01 2.79
C GLY A 343 -10.26 15.37 1.59
N GLN A 344 -9.74 15.51 0.37
CA GLN A 344 -10.32 14.86 -0.81
C GLN A 344 -9.98 13.37 -0.86
N TYR A 345 -10.90 12.56 -1.35
CA TYR A 345 -10.70 11.12 -1.60
C TYR A 345 -11.59 10.63 -2.75
N ARG A 346 -11.19 9.51 -3.35
CA ARG A 346 -12.02 8.83 -4.36
C ARG A 346 -12.94 7.82 -3.67
N GLY A 347 -14.27 7.95 -3.92
CA GLY A 347 -15.29 7.03 -3.39
C GLY A 347 -15.48 5.77 -4.24
N LEU A 348 -16.29 4.81 -3.75
CA LEU A 348 -16.63 3.59 -4.48
C LEU A 348 -17.46 3.84 -5.74
N ASP A 349 -18.05 4.99 -5.89
CA ASP A 349 -18.69 5.51 -7.12
C ASP A 349 -17.69 6.12 -8.11
N HIS A 350 -16.40 6.04 -7.81
CA HIS A 350 -15.29 6.65 -8.54
C HIS A 350 -15.30 8.19 -8.60
N ASN A 351 -16.25 8.86 -7.94
CA ASN A 351 -16.26 10.31 -7.82
C ASN A 351 -15.29 10.78 -6.73
N ILE A 352 -14.92 12.06 -6.80
CA ILE A 352 -14.12 12.70 -5.76
C ILE A 352 -15.06 13.29 -4.72
N HIS A 353 -14.83 12.92 -3.47
CA HIS A 353 -15.57 13.36 -2.30
C HIS A 353 -14.67 14.13 -1.34
N GLN A 354 -15.30 14.85 -0.42
CA GLN A 354 -14.66 15.55 0.70
C GLN A 354 -14.93 14.79 1.99
N ALA A 355 -13.90 14.40 2.70
CA ALA A 355 -14.01 13.85 4.05
C ALA A 355 -14.22 15.00 5.04
N ASP A 356 -15.44 15.12 5.56
CA ASP A 356 -15.80 16.14 6.53
C ASP A 356 -15.91 15.53 7.94
N GLY A 357 -15.00 15.96 8.82
CA GLY A 357 -14.96 15.50 10.20
C GLY A 357 -14.50 14.03 10.39
N PHE A 358 -13.82 13.45 9.42
CA PHE A 358 -13.17 12.12 9.50
C PHE A 358 -12.05 11.99 8.47
N THR A 359 -11.20 10.99 8.63
CA THR A 359 -10.24 10.54 7.62
C THR A 359 -10.80 9.31 6.91
N ASN A 360 -10.84 9.30 5.57
CA ASN A 360 -11.26 8.12 4.83
C ASN A 360 -10.12 7.10 4.74
N TYR A 361 -10.46 5.84 5.01
CA TYR A 361 -9.54 4.69 4.99
C TYR A 361 -9.91 3.73 3.85
N THR A 362 -8.95 2.91 3.47
CA THR A 362 -9.08 1.84 2.46
C THR A 362 -8.37 0.57 2.91
N VAL A 363 -8.48 -0.49 2.13
CA VAL A 363 -7.95 -1.85 2.41
C VAL A 363 -8.68 -2.48 3.59
N PHE A 364 -9.94 -2.79 3.36
CA PHE A 364 -10.80 -3.44 4.33
C PHE A 364 -10.92 -4.94 4.04
N SER A 365 -10.10 -5.77 4.65
CA SER A 365 -10.25 -7.23 4.70
C SER A 365 -11.11 -7.59 5.92
N VAL A 366 -12.42 -7.34 5.84
CA VAL A 366 -13.28 -7.31 7.04
C VAL A 366 -13.47 -8.68 7.66
N TRP A 367 -13.51 -9.76 6.84
CA TRP A 367 -13.60 -11.14 7.35
C TRP A 367 -12.45 -11.51 8.29
N ASP A 368 -11.27 -10.91 8.10
CA ASP A 368 -10.12 -11.09 8.98
C ASP A 368 -10.17 -10.14 10.18
N THR A 369 -10.45 -8.85 9.93
CA THR A 369 -10.23 -7.77 10.89
C THR A 369 -11.34 -7.61 11.93
N TYR A 370 -12.58 -8.05 11.64
CA TYR A 370 -13.69 -7.95 12.59
C TYR A 370 -13.46 -8.78 13.86
N ARG A 371 -12.71 -9.88 13.74
CA ARG A 371 -12.50 -10.87 14.82
C ARG A 371 -11.75 -10.29 16.01
N ALA A 372 -10.71 -9.49 15.76
CA ALA A 372 -9.85 -8.98 16.83
C ALA A 372 -9.32 -7.55 16.59
N LEU A 373 -9.00 -7.16 15.35
CA LEU A 373 -8.37 -5.88 15.08
C LEU A 373 -9.28 -4.70 15.47
N HIS A 374 -10.51 -4.64 14.97
CA HIS A 374 -11.44 -3.57 15.31
C HIS A 374 -11.85 -3.58 16.79
N PRO A 375 -12.11 -4.73 17.43
CA PRO A 375 -12.27 -4.79 18.88
C PRO A 375 -11.08 -4.24 19.69
N LEU A 376 -9.85 -4.54 19.27
CA LEU A 376 -8.63 -3.97 19.86
C LEU A 376 -8.58 -2.45 19.66
N PHE A 377 -8.86 -1.96 18.46
CA PHE A 377 -8.84 -0.53 18.16
C PHE A 377 -9.90 0.26 18.91
N ASN A 378 -11.03 -0.35 19.26
CA ASN A 378 -12.00 0.26 20.15
C ASN A 378 -11.43 0.55 21.55
N ILE A 379 -10.30 -0.06 21.90
CA ILE A 379 -9.59 0.16 23.17
C ILE A 379 -8.40 1.11 22.98
N ILE A 380 -7.49 0.80 22.05
CA ILE A 380 -6.20 1.48 21.93
C ILE A 380 -6.14 2.59 20.86
N ASN A 381 -7.01 2.54 19.84
CA ASN A 381 -7.03 3.48 18.69
C ASN A 381 -8.45 3.96 18.37
N ARG A 382 -9.18 4.43 19.38
CA ARG A 382 -10.61 4.78 19.26
C ARG A 382 -10.91 5.79 18.14
N GLN A 383 -10.07 6.83 17.97
CA GLN A 383 -10.27 7.82 16.91
C GLN A 383 -10.10 7.19 15.52
N VAL A 384 -9.04 6.40 15.32
CA VAL A 384 -8.80 5.69 14.05
C VAL A 384 -9.97 4.76 13.73
N ASN A 385 -10.44 3.96 14.71
CA ASN A 385 -11.56 3.06 14.47
C ASN A 385 -12.89 3.80 14.24
N THR A 386 -13.06 4.98 14.83
CA THR A 386 -14.20 5.87 14.51
C THR A 386 -14.17 6.29 13.05
N ASP A 387 -13.02 6.72 12.56
CA ASP A 387 -12.86 7.17 11.17
C ASP A 387 -12.98 5.99 10.18
N ILE A 388 -12.48 4.81 10.54
CA ILE A 388 -12.71 3.56 9.79
C ILE A 388 -14.21 3.25 9.70
N ALA A 389 -14.95 3.29 10.80
CA ALA A 389 -16.38 3.04 10.81
C ALA A 389 -17.16 4.06 9.97
N LYS A 390 -16.78 5.34 10.04
CA LYS A 390 -17.35 6.39 9.17
C LYS A 390 -17.01 6.13 7.70
N SER A 391 -15.79 5.68 7.40
CA SER A 391 -15.40 5.27 6.04
C SER A 391 -16.27 4.12 5.53
N MET A 392 -16.55 3.10 6.35
CA MET A 392 -17.42 1.99 5.98
C MET A 392 -18.85 2.47 5.65
N LEU A 393 -19.39 3.44 6.40
CA LEU A 393 -20.69 4.03 6.11
C LEU A 393 -20.68 4.84 4.81
N LYS A 394 -19.59 5.56 4.52
CA LYS A 394 -19.44 6.28 3.25
C LYS A 394 -19.27 5.33 2.07
N HIS A 395 -18.53 4.25 2.23
CA HIS A 395 -18.43 3.21 1.20
C HIS A 395 -19.81 2.60 0.90
N CYS A 396 -20.61 2.34 1.92
CA CYS A 396 -22.00 1.89 1.75
C CYS A 396 -22.84 2.90 0.96
N GLU A 397 -22.79 4.18 1.34
CA GLU A 397 -23.53 5.26 0.68
C GLU A 397 -23.14 5.41 -0.80
N GLN A 398 -21.84 5.29 -1.12
CA GLN A 398 -21.28 5.44 -2.46
C GLN A 398 -21.36 4.17 -3.30
N SER A 399 -21.54 3.01 -2.69
CA SER A 399 -21.72 1.75 -3.40
C SER A 399 -23.08 1.71 -4.11
N VAL A 400 -23.11 1.25 -5.36
CA VAL A 400 -24.35 1.06 -6.13
C VAL A 400 -25.33 0.08 -5.46
N HIS A 401 -24.82 -0.82 -4.63
CA HIS A 401 -25.62 -1.78 -3.88
C HIS A 401 -26.09 -1.26 -2.52
N HIS A 402 -25.56 -0.13 -2.08
CA HIS A 402 -25.75 0.42 -0.72
C HIS A 402 -25.44 -0.61 0.38
N ALA A 403 -24.40 -1.44 0.12
CA ALA A 403 -23.90 -2.45 1.04
C ALA A 403 -22.63 -1.96 1.74
N LEU A 404 -22.48 -2.34 3.00
CA LEU A 404 -21.24 -2.15 3.74
C LEU A 404 -20.10 -2.92 3.07
N PRO A 405 -18.86 -2.44 3.19
CA PRO A 405 -17.72 -3.07 2.53
C PRO A 405 -17.46 -4.49 3.07
N ILE A 406 -17.08 -5.36 2.17
CA ILE A 406 -16.63 -6.73 2.45
C ILE A 406 -15.10 -6.78 2.30
N TRP A 407 -14.60 -6.39 1.14
CA TRP A 407 -13.20 -6.29 0.83
C TRP A 407 -12.93 -5.11 -0.10
N SER A 408 -13.22 -3.90 0.37
CA SER A 408 -13.00 -2.70 -0.45
C SER A 408 -11.55 -2.21 -0.35
N HIS A 409 -10.95 -1.88 -1.50
CA HIS A 409 -9.68 -1.22 -1.54
C HIS A 409 -9.53 -0.32 -2.78
N MET A 410 -8.81 0.79 -2.61
CA MET A 410 -8.52 1.76 -3.68
C MET A 410 -9.77 2.12 -4.50
N ALA A 411 -10.84 2.52 -3.81
CA ALA A 411 -12.13 2.89 -4.38
C ALA A 411 -12.84 1.79 -5.18
N ASN A 412 -12.57 0.53 -4.90
CA ASN A 412 -13.23 -0.62 -5.51
C ASN A 412 -13.65 -1.63 -4.46
N GLU A 413 -14.76 -2.32 -4.70
CA GLU A 413 -15.19 -3.47 -3.91
C GLU A 413 -14.97 -4.75 -4.72
N ASN A 414 -14.34 -5.76 -4.15
CA ASN A 414 -14.08 -7.02 -4.82
C ASN A 414 -14.88 -8.21 -4.28
N TRP A 415 -15.64 -8.03 -3.18
CA TRP A 415 -16.53 -9.04 -2.60
C TRP A 415 -15.84 -10.33 -2.16
N CYS A 416 -14.55 -10.28 -1.86
CA CYS A 416 -13.82 -11.45 -1.42
C CYS A 416 -14.23 -11.85 0.01
N MET A 417 -14.29 -13.14 0.27
CA MET A 417 -14.72 -13.78 1.51
C MET A 417 -16.24 -13.72 1.74
N ILE A 418 -16.69 -14.53 2.67
CA ILE A 418 -18.09 -14.70 3.05
C ILE A 418 -18.50 -13.72 4.15
N GLY A 419 -19.81 -13.58 4.37
CA GLY A 419 -20.37 -12.72 5.40
C GLY A 419 -20.45 -11.25 5.00
N TYR A 420 -20.99 -10.42 5.90
CA TYR A 420 -21.05 -8.96 5.79
C TYR A 420 -20.60 -8.30 7.10
N HIS A 421 -19.44 -8.73 7.60
CA HIS A 421 -18.92 -8.49 8.95
C HIS A 421 -18.62 -7.03 9.30
N SER A 422 -18.72 -6.09 8.36
CA SER A 422 -18.76 -4.65 8.70
C SER A 422 -19.91 -4.34 9.67
N VAL A 423 -20.97 -5.16 9.67
CA VAL A 423 -22.04 -5.11 10.69
C VAL A 423 -21.47 -5.32 12.08
N SER A 424 -20.63 -6.35 12.26
CA SER A 424 -19.95 -6.63 13.53
C SER A 424 -19.06 -5.47 13.99
N VAL A 425 -18.28 -4.89 13.07
CA VAL A 425 -17.41 -3.74 13.38
C VAL A 425 -18.22 -2.54 13.86
N LEU A 426 -19.31 -2.21 13.17
CA LEU A 426 -20.16 -1.06 13.53
C LEU A 426 -20.92 -1.31 14.84
N ALA A 427 -21.48 -2.51 15.03
CA ALA A 427 -22.22 -2.87 16.24
C ALA A 427 -21.32 -2.80 17.49
N ASP A 428 -20.12 -3.35 17.42
CA ASP A 428 -19.15 -3.31 18.52
C ASP A 428 -18.67 -1.89 18.83
N ALA A 429 -18.39 -1.10 17.80
CA ALA A 429 -18.00 0.31 17.94
C ALA A 429 -19.11 1.15 18.60
N ILE A 430 -20.36 0.97 18.19
CA ILE A 430 -21.51 1.65 18.77
C ILE A 430 -21.72 1.21 20.25
N ALA A 431 -21.66 -0.09 20.52
CA ALA A 431 -21.80 -0.63 21.87
C ALA A 431 -20.73 -0.12 22.84
N LYS A 432 -19.52 0.14 22.33
CA LYS A 432 -18.39 0.72 23.09
C LYS A 432 -18.37 2.25 23.10
N GLY A 433 -19.44 2.89 22.57
CA GLY A 433 -19.65 4.33 22.65
C GLY A 433 -18.78 5.17 21.74
N LEU A 434 -18.39 4.66 20.57
CA LEU A 434 -17.77 5.48 19.52
C LEU A 434 -18.83 6.41 18.90
N PRO A 435 -18.46 7.65 18.51
CA PRO A 435 -19.39 8.64 17.96
C PRO A 435 -19.75 8.33 16.49
N ILE A 436 -20.60 7.34 16.31
CA ILE A 436 -21.10 6.86 15.01
C ILE A 436 -22.60 7.16 14.94
N ASP A 437 -23.06 7.59 13.78
CA ASP A 437 -24.48 7.76 13.50
C ASP A 437 -25.20 6.40 13.53
N LYS A 438 -26.00 6.17 14.58
CA LYS A 438 -26.66 4.88 14.83
C LYS A 438 -27.75 4.58 13.81
N ASP A 439 -28.48 5.59 13.36
CA ASP A 439 -29.57 5.40 12.39
C ASP A 439 -29.01 5.09 11.02
N ALA A 440 -27.95 5.80 10.60
CA ALA A 440 -27.23 5.48 9.36
C ALA A 440 -26.59 4.09 9.42
N ALA A 441 -25.98 3.72 10.55
CA ALA A 441 -25.40 2.41 10.74
C ALA A 441 -26.44 1.28 10.67
N LEU A 442 -27.57 1.41 11.39
CA LEU A 442 -28.64 0.42 11.37
C LEU A 442 -29.22 0.24 9.95
N LYS A 443 -29.46 1.35 9.25
CA LYS A 443 -29.89 1.31 7.84
C LYS A 443 -28.91 0.58 6.94
N ALA A 444 -27.61 0.86 7.08
CA ALA A 444 -26.56 0.20 6.30
C ALA A 444 -26.45 -1.30 6.61
N MET A 445 -26.61 -1.69 7.89
CA MET A 445 -26.62 -3.09 8.33
C MET A 445 -27.81 -3.85 7.71
N ILE A 446 -29.02 -3.28 7.80
CA ILE A 446 -30.24 -3.88 7.20
C ILE A 446 -30.07 -3.99 5.69
N ASN A 447 -29.62 -2.93 5.01
CA ASN A 447 -29.41 -3.00 3.57
C ASN A 447 -28.43 -4.13 3.19
N SER A 448 -27.30 -4.25 3.89
CA SER A 448 -26.29 -5.26 3.59
C SER A 448 -26.81 -6.69 3.77
N SER A 449 -27.66 -6.93 4.76
CA SER A 449 -28.20 -8.24 5.08
C SER A 449 -29.43 -8.67 4.27
N THR A 450 -30.03 -7.74 3.50
CA THR A 450 -31.30 -7.99 2.79
C THR A 450 -31.21 -7.86 1.27
N ILE A 451 -29.99 -7.80 0.70
CA ILE A 451 -29.76 -7.77 -0.75
C ILE A 451 -30.08 -9.15 -1.33
N PRO A 452 -31.16 -9.31 -2.11
CA PRO A 452 -31.61 -10.66 -2.51
C PRO A 452 -30.74 -11.32 -3.58
N TYR A 453 -29.85 -10.56 -4.22
CA TYR A 453 -28.90 -11.06 -5.22
C TYR A 453 -27.46 -11.14 -4.67
N TYR A 454 -27.25 -10.86 -3.39
CA TYR A 454 -25.98 -11.17 -2.73
C TYR A 454 -25.94 -12.66 -2.37
N GLU A 455 -24.78 -13.24 -2.38
CA GLU A 455 -24.50 -14.67 -2.29
C GLU A 455 -25.30 -15.40 -1.19
N GLY A 456 -26.36 -16.12 -1.55
CA GLY A 456 -27.18 -16.94 -0.64
C GLY A 456 -28.08 -16.17 0.35
N THR A 457 -28.08 -14.82 0.33
CA THR A 457 -28.92 -14.03 1.26
C THR A 457 -30.41 -14.23 1.03
N LYS A 458 -30.85 -14.40 -0.22
CA LYS A 458 -32.25 -14.70 -0.55
C LYS A 458 -32.70 -15.97 0.14
N GLU A 459 -31.96 -17.05 -0.05
CA GLU A 459 -32.23 -18.36 0.54
C GLU A 459 -32.19 -18.29 2.06
N PHE A 460 -31.20 -17.55 2.62
CA PHE A 460 -31.11 -17.37 4.07
C PHE A 460 -32.33 -16.64 4.64
N MET A 461 -32.83 -15.60 3.98
CA MET A 461 -34.05 -14.88 4.41
C MET A 461 -35.32 -15.72 4.30
N GLU A 462 -35.44 -16.56 3.24
CA GLU A 462 -36.63 -17.35 2.97
C GLU A 462 -36.64 -18.65 3.79
N LEU A 463 -35.50 -19.32 4.00
CA LEU A 463 -35.41 -20.66 4.55
C LEU A 463 -34.75 -20.69 5.95
N GLY A 464 -34.05 -19.61 6.37
CA GLY A 464 -33.25 -19.58 7.58
C GLY A 464 -31.86 -20.23 7.44
N TYR A 465 -31.50 -20.70 6.26
CA TYR A 465 -30.21 -21.28 5.92
C TYR A 465 -29.93 -21.19 4.42
N VAL A 466 -28.65 -21.36 4.03
CA VAL A 466 -28.22 -21.42 2.63
C VAL A 466 -28.12 -22.92 2.24
N PRO A 467 -28.87 -23.39 1.24
CA PRO A 467 -28.82 -24.81 0.81
C PRO A 467 -27.52 -25.16 0.06
N LEU A 468 -26.97 -26.34 0.29
CA LEU A 468 -25.73 -26.80 -0.32
C LEU A 468 -25.81 -26.91 -1.86
N ASP A 469 -26.97 -27.22 -2.40
CA ASP A 469 -27.22 -27.29 -3.86
C ASP A 469 -27.27 -25.91 -4.52
N ARG A 470 -27.30 -24.81 -3.73
CA ARG A 470 -27.24 -23.42 -4.19
C ARG A 470 -25.88 -22.82 -4.09
N ASN A 471 -25.11 -23.19 -3.07
CA ASN A 471 -23.77 -22.67 -2.85
C ASN A 471 -22.86 -23.66 -2.14
N GLY A 472 -21.68 -23.93 -2.69
CA GLY A 472 -20.69 -24.84 -2.11
C GLY A 472 -20.17 -24.44 -0.73
N SER A 473 -20.29 -23.16 -0.36
CA SER A 473 -19.92 -22.61 0.96
C SER A 473 -21.13 -22.52 1.92
N ALA A 474 -22.22 -23.22 1.67
CA ALA A 474 -23.51 -23.09 2.33
C ALA A 474 -23.46 -23.13 3.86
N GLY A 475 -22.68 -24.03 4.45
CA GLY A 475 -22.52 -24.16 5.89
C GLY A 475 -21.86 -22.91 6.50
N SER A 476 -20.78 -22.43 5.91
CA SER A 476 -20.07 -21.22 6.34
C SER A 476 -20.96 -19.99 6.17
N LEU A 477 -21.62 -19.82 5.02
CA LEU A 477 -22.53 -18.70 4.76
C LEU A 477 -23.67 -18.67 5.78
N THR A 478 -24.29 -19.81 6.08
CA THR A 478 -25.37 -19.89 7.05
C THR A 478 -24.95 -19.42 8.43
N LEU A 479 -23.76 -19.85 8.90
CA LEU A 479 -23.24 -19.47 10.22
C LEU A 479 -22.82 -18.01 10.29
N GLU A 480 -22.13 -17.50 9.26
CA GLU A 480 -21.66 -16.12 9.23
C GLU A 480 -22.85 -15.13 9.11
N TYR A 481 -23.87 -15.46 8.29
CA TYR A 481 -25.08 -14.64 8.20
C TYR A 481 -25.91 -14.64 9.48
N ALA A 482 -25.99 -15.80 10.16
CA ALA A 482 -26.68 -15.87 11.46
C ALA A 482 -25.98 -15.02 12.52
N TYR A 483 -24.63 -15.02 12.53
CA TYR A 483 -23.85 -14.18 13.43
C TYR A 483 -24.08 -12.69 13.13
N ASP A 484 -23.93 -12.26 11.89
CA ASP A 484 -24.06 -10.85 11.50
C ASP A 484 -25.51 -10.34 11.74
N CYS A 485 -26.52 -11.18 11.41
CA CYS A 485 -27.93 -10.83 11.65
C CYS A 485 -28.25 -10.63 13.14
N LEU A 486 -27.71 -11.47 14.01
CA LEU A 486 -27.93 -11.39 15.46
C LEU A 486 -27.47 -10.05 16.05
N LEU A 487 -26.40 -9.46 15.51
CA LEU A 487 -25.77 -8.27 16.07
C LEU A 487 -26.61 -6.99 15.99
N TYR A 488 -27.55 -6.91 15.04
CA TYR A 488 -28.45 -5.75 14.94
C TYR A 488 -29.91 -6.07 15.23
N THR A 489 -30.25 -7.37 15.40
CA THR A 489 -31.61 -7.82 15.73
C THR A 489 -31.78 -8.19 17.19
N SER A 490 -30.69 -8.42 17.92
CA SER A 490 -30.75 -8.76 19.35
C SER A 490 -31.14 -7.52 20.18
N PRO A 491 -32.12 -7.65 21.09
CA PRO A 491 -32.42 -6.56 22.03
C PRO A 491 -31.19 -6.27 22.91
N SER A 492 -30.95 -4.98 23.16
CA SER A 492 -29.88 -4.59 24.10
C SER A 492 -30.12 -5.25 25.47
N PRO A 493 -29.08 -5.76 26.16
CA PRO A 493 -29.23 -6.28 27.52
C PRO A 493 -29.71 -5.24 28.54
N ARG A 494 -29.93 -4.00 28.11
CA ARG A 494 -30.39 -2.88 28.96
C ARG A 494 -31.83 -2.43 28.68
N ASP A 495 -32.50 -3.06 27.73
CA ASP A 495 -33.94 -2.87 27.45
C ASP A 495 -34.76 -4.07 28.11
#